data_7234e76a6f150d92fc7d33950915a504
#
_entry.id   7234e76a6f150d92fc7d33950915a504
#
_cell.length_a   1.000
_cell.length_b   1.000
_cell.length_c   1.000
_cell.angle_alpha   90.00
_cell.angle_beta   90.00
_cell.angle_gamma   90.00
#
_symmetry.space_group_name_H-M   'P 1'
#
loop_
_entity.id
_entity.type
_entity.pdbx_description
1 polymer ?
#
loop_
_entity_poly.entity_id
_entity_poly.type
_entity_poly.pdbx_seq_one_letter_code
_entity_poly.pdbx_strand_id
1 'polypeptide(L)'
;MKKSNKDKVYEAYDELIDWFDVHRNKELLMEQFYLQQIKKHFPRGGSVLDIGCGTGEPIAKFLIEEGYELTGVDASQKMIERCKQNFPNAQWILADMRTMELTKQFDIVIAWHSFFHLPQADQRSTLNLFSSLVKPKGLLLFTSGPEAGEVWGENGGYDLYHASLDTKEYETILNKNHLQVLVHKVNDPDCGEATVWLAQKN
;
A
#
# COMPACT_ATOMS: atom_id res chain seq x y z
N MET A 1 19.58 16.09 -8.93
CA MET A 1 18.63 15.36 -8.07
C MET A 1 19.35 14.23 -7.36
N LYS A 2 18.98 13.95 -6.11
CA LYS A 2 19.52 12.82 -5.36
C LYS A 2 18.75 11.58 -5.77
N LYS A 3 19.45 10.49 -6.10
CA LYS A 3 18.82 9.23 -6.53
C LYS A 3 18.60 8.33 -5.32
N SER A 4 17.40 7.77 -5.16
CA SER A 4 17.12 6.81 -4.09
C SER A 4 17.92 5.51 -4.29
N ASN A 5 18.17 4.81 -3.19
CA ASN A 5 18.67 3.45 -3.29
C ASN A 5 17.53 2.54 -3.80
N LYS A 6 17.77 1.80 -4.90
CA LYS A 6 16.77 0.91 -5.52
C LYS A 6 16.21 -0.13 -4.53
N ASP A 7 17.05 -0.63 -3.64
CA ASP A 7 16.66 -1.67 -2.69
C ASP A 7 16.11 -1.11 -1.36
N LYS A 8 16.22 0.21 -1.16
CA LYS A 8 15.84 0.89 0.09
C LYS A 8 15.25 2.27 -0.17
N VAL A 9 14.23 2.33 -1.02
CA VAL A 9 13.57 3.61 -1.37
C VAL A 9 13.04 4.33 -0.12
N TYR A 10 12.65 3.58 0.91
CA TYR A 10 12.18 4.14 2.18
C TYR A 10 13.20 5.06 2.88
N GLU A 11 14.53 4.87 2.66
CA GLU A 11 15.55 5.78 3.20
C GLU A 11 15.42 7.20 2.62
N ALA A 12 14.96 7.34 1.37
CA ALA A 12 14.65 8.64 0.79
C ALA A 12 13.43 9.28 1.47
N TYR A 13 12.44 8.51 1.86
CA TYR A 13 11.26 9.00 2.56
C TYR A 13 11.57 9.49 3.98
N ASP A 14 12.58 8.95 4.65
CA ASP A 14 13.08 9.52 5.92
C ASP A 14 13.62 10.95 5.73
N GLU A 15 14.25 11.23 4.59
CA GLU A 15 14.73 12.58 4.28
C GLU A 15 13.61 13.50 3.76
N LEU A 16 12.59 12.92 3.12
CA LEU A 16 11.48 13.65 2.49
C LEU A 16 10.28 13.88 3.41
N ILE A 17 10.30 13.42 4.65
CA ILE A 17 9.10 13.41 5.52
C ILE A 17 8.40 14.78 5.60
N ASP A 18 9.13 15.86 5.80
CA ASP A 18 8.53 17.19 5.96
C ASP A 18 7.94 17.69 4.63
N TRP A 19 8.62 17.43 3.51
CA TRP A 19 8.10 17.72 2.18
C TRP A 19 6.86 16.90 1.88
N PHE A 20 6.93 15.58 2.14
CA PHE A 20 5.82 14.63 1.92
C PHE A 20 4.58 15.03 2.72
N ASP A 21 4.75 15.35 4.02
CA ASP A 21 3.64 15.72 4.91
C ASP A 21 2.92 17.00 4.47
N VAL A 22 3.66 17.93 3.86
CA VAL A 22 3.09 19.17 3.32
C VAL A 22 2.39 18.97 1.97
N HIS A 23 2.94 18.11 1.10
CA HIS A 23 2.47 17.97 -0.29
C HIS A 23 1.51 16.78 -0.49
N ARG A 24 1.49 15.81 0.44
CA ARG A 24 0.51 14.72 0.42
C ARG A 24 -0.87 15.28 0.68
N ASN A 25 -1.80 14.99 -0.22
CA ASN A 25 -3.20 15.33 0.03
C ASN A 25 -3.72 14.55 1.24
N LYS A 26 -4.26 15.26 2.22
CA LYS A 26 -4.78 14.71 3.48
C LYS A 26 -6.27 14.41 3.43
N GLU A 27 -6.93 14.79 2.33
CA GLU A 27 -8.33 14.47 2.07
C GLU A 27 -8.42 13.29 1.10
N LEU A 28 -9.48 12.49 1.27
CA LEU A 28 -9.79 11.41 0.35
C LEU A 28 -10.28 11.99 -0.97
N LEU A 29 -9.52 11.82 -2.02
CA LEU A 29 -9.90 12.15 -3.39
C LEU A 29 -9.80 10.90 -4.27
N MET A 30 -8.58 10.53 -4.64
CA MET A 30 -8.35 9.39 -5.54
C MET A 30 -8.59 8.03 -4.89
N GLU A 31 -8.45 7.91 -3.58
CA GLU A 31 -8.66 6.68 -2.82
C GLU A 31 -10.14 6.38 -2.55
N GLN A 32 -10.99 7.40 -2.63
CA GLN A 32 -12.38 7.35 -2.15
C GLN A 32 -13.19 6.20 -2.74
N PHE A 33 -13.14 5.99 -4.05
CA PHE A 33 -13.89 4.91 -4.70
C PHE A 33 -13.52 3.54 -4.12
N TYR A 34 -12.22 3.26 -3.98
CA TYR A 34 -11.74 1.97 -3.51
C TYR A 34 -12.02 1.73 -2.02
N LEU A 35 -11.90 2.75 -1.20
CA LEU A 35 -12.25 2.67 0.22
C LEU A 35 -13.76 2.47 0.42
N GLN A 36 -14.60 3.04 -0.44
CA GLN A 36 -16.03 2.74 -0.44
C GLN A 36 -16.34 1.30 -0.87
N GLN A 37 -15.56 0.69 -1.78
CA GLN A 37 -15.70 -0.75 -2.07
C GLN A 37 -15.36 -1.58 -0.82
N ILE A 38 -14.29 -1.26 -0.11
CA ILE A 38 -13.95 -1.90 1.17
C ILE A 38 -15.12 -1.79 2.16
N LYS A 39 -15.67 -0.60 2.35
CA LYS A 39 -16.79 -0.36 3.26
C LYS A 39 -18.05 -1.15 2.89
N LYS A 40 -18.32 -1.37 1.60
CA LYS A 40 -19.43 -2.23 1.14
C LYS A 40 -19.25 -3.70 1.54
N HIS A 41 -18.02 -4.21 1.51
CA HIS A 41 -17.71 -5.59 1.90
C HIS A 41 -17.65 -5.76 3.42
N PHE A 42 -17.19 -4.75 4.13
CA PHE A 42 -17.01 -4.75 5.59
C PHE A 42 -17.72 -3.56 6.27
N PRO A 43 -19.06 -3.48 6.19
CA PRO A 43 -19.83 -2.31 6.65
C PRO A 43 -19.83 -2.11 8.17
N ARG A 44 -19.37 -3.11 8.92
CA ARG A 44 -19.28 -3.07 10.39
C ARG A 44 -17.85 -2.91 10.90
N GLY A 45 -16.92 -2.50 10.03
CA GLY A 45 -15.51 -2.48 10.32
C GLY A 45 -14.85 -3.86 10.13
N GLY A 46 -13.58 -3.96 10.50
CA GLY A 46 -12.74 -5.16 10.37
C GLY A 46 -11.31 -4.85 10.73
N SER A 47 -10.46 -5.85 10.75
CA SER A 47 -9.02 -5.67 10.93
C SER A 47 -8.36 -5.29 9.60
N VAL A 48 -7.60 -4.20 9.61
CA VAL A 48 -6.88 -3.68 8.42
C VAL A 48 -5.39 -3.71 8.66
N LEU A 49 -4.65 -4.14 7.65
CA LEU A 49 -3.21 -3.96 7.54
C LEU A 49 -2.92 -2.98 6.40
N ASP A 50 -2.32 -1.83 6.73
CA ASP A 50 -1.89 -0.81 5.76
C ASP A 50 -0.36 -0.86 5.62
N ILE A 51 0.13 -1.30 4.45
CA ILE A 51 1.54 -1.60 4.18
C ILE A 51 2.17 -0.48 3.35
N GLY A 52 3.21 0.14 3.89
CA GLY A 52 3.74 1.41 3.38
C GLY A 52 2.77 2.53 3.70
N CYS A 53 2.32 2.59 4.98
CA CYS A 53 1.28 3.48 5.44
C CYS A 53 1.66 4.98 5.43
N GLY A 54 2.93 5.31 5.20
CA GLY A 54 3.43 6.68 5.18
C GLY A 54 3.12 7.40 6.50
N THR A 55 2.50 8.59 6.42
CA THR A 55 2.08 9.38 7.60
C THR A 55 0.72 8.97 8.17
N GLY A 56 0.07 7.97 7.59
CA GLY A 56 -1.27 7.53 7.95
C GLY A 56 -2.41 8.32 7.29
N GLU A 57 -2.09 9.38 6.57
CA GLU A 57 -3.09 10.22 5.89
C GLU A 57 -3.05 10.02 4.37
N PRO A 58 -4.22 9.98 3.70
CA PRO A 58 -5.58 10.04 4.23
C PRO A 58 -6.19 8.68 4.59
N ILE A 59 -5.57 7.56 4.19
CA ILE A 59 -6.18 6.21 4.21
C ILE A 59 -6.38 5.70 5.63
N ALA A 60 -5.30 5.64 6.43
CA ALA A 60 -5.38 5.15 7.80
C ALA A 60 -6.31 6.01 8.66
N LYS A 61 -6.24 7.34 8.49
CA LYS A 61 -7.17 8.29 9.13
C LYS A 61 -8.63 7.91 8.89
N PHE A 62 -9.01 7.77 7.62
CA PHE A 62 -10.38 7.42 7.25
C PHE A 62 -10.82 6.09 7.88
N LEU A 63 -9.97 5.06 7.79
CA LEU A 63 -10.31 3.73 8.31
C LEU A 63 -10.48 3.75 9.84
N ILE A 64 -9.64 4.48 10.57
CA ILE A 64 -9.76 4.67 12.01
C ILE A 64 -11.06 5.40 12.36
N GLU A 65 -11.40 6.49 11.67
CA GLU A 65 -12.62 7.26 11.86
C GLU A 65 -13.89 6.45 11.56
N GLU A 66 -13.81 5.51 10.60
CA GLU A 66 -14.89 4.56 10.26
C GLU A 66 -14.94 3.32 11.19
N GLY A 67 -14.07 3.25 12.20
CA GLY A 67 -14.09 2.23 13.24
C GLY A 67 -13.40 0.92 12.89
N TYR A 68 -12.49 0.90 11.90
CA TYR A 68 -11.67 -0.26 11.61
C TYR A 68 -10.51 -0.40 12.60
N GLU A 69 -10.14 -1.65 12.91
CA GLU A 69 -8.95 -1.96 13.72
C GLU A 69 -7.71 -1.91 12.82
N LEU A 70 -6.99 -0.80 12.83
CA LEU A 70 -5.86 -0.56 11.94
C LEU A 70 -4.52 -0.98 12.55
N THR A 71 -3.73 -1.67 11.73
CA THR A 71 -2.29 -1.89 11.91
C THR A 71 -1.58 -1.30 10.69
N GLY A 72 -0.70 -0.31 10.89
CA GLY A 72 0.12 0.27 9.84
C GLY A 72 1.55 -0.22 9.91
N VAL A 73 2.14 -0.48 8.74
CA VAL A 73 3.55 -0.89 8.60
C VAL A 73 4.25 0.06 7.62
N ASP A 74 5.42 0.55 7.99
CA ASP A 74 6.30 1.30 7.08
C ASP A 74 7.75 1.01 7.43
N ALA A 75 8.65 1.08 6.45
CA ALA A 75 10.08 0.90 6.65
C ALA A 75 10.80 2.21 7.02
N SER A 76 10.15 3.37 6.87
CA SER A 76 10.65 4.67 7.28
C SER A 76 10.36 4.89 8.77
N GLN A 77 11.42 5.10 9.55
CA GLN A 77 11.33 5.41 10.97
C GLN A 77 10.50 6.69 11.20
N LYS A 78 10.74 7.72 10.40
CA LYS A 78 10.07 9.01 10.56
C LYS A 78 8.60 8.96 10.18
N MET A 79 8.21 8.14 9.19
CA MET A 79 6.80 7.91 8.86
C MET A 79 6.07 7.28 10.05
N ILE A 80 6.65 6.24 10.65
CA ILE A 80 6.07 5.59 11.84
C ILE A 80 5.98 6.53 13.04
N GLU A 81 6.99 7.37 13.26
CA GLU A 81 6.94 8.39 14.32
C GLU A 81 5.79 9.39 14.09
N ARG A 82 5.60 9.83 12.84
CA ARG A 82 4.49 10.72 12.47
C ARG A 82 3.13 10.03 12.67
N CYS A 83 2.99 8.78 12.27
CA CYS A 83 1.77 8.00 12.52
C CYS A 83 1.43 7.90 14.01
N LYS A 84 2.42 7.63 14.88
CA LYS A 84 2.23 7.55 16.33
C LYS A 84 1.80 8.88 16.94
N GLN A 85 2.29 10.00 16.39
CA GLN A 85 1.87 11.35 16.81
C GLN A 85 0.43 11.66 16.38
N ASN A 86 0.08 11.34 15.12
CA ASN A 86 -1.22 11.65 14.56
C ASN A 86 -2.33 10.72 15.08
N PHE A 87 -2.02 9.43 15.25
CA PHE A 87 -2.98 8.37 15.59
C PHE A 87 -2.45 7.45 16.68
N PRO A 88 -2.31 7.93 17.94
CA PRO A 88 -1.64 7.20 19.03
C PRO A 88 -2.35 5.90 19.45
N ASN A 89 -3.62 5.74 19.12
CA ASN A 89 -4.43 4.58 19.50
C ASN A 89 -4.38 3.42 18.49
N ALA A 90 -3.78 3.63 17.30
CA ALA A 90 -3.60 2.58 16.31
C ALA A 90 -2.25 1.87 16.50
N GLN A 91 -2.10 0.69 15.89
CA GLN A 91 -0.86 -0.06 15.95
C GLN A 91 0.06 0.34 14.78
N TRP A 92 1.30 0.73 15.08
CA TRP A 92 2.29 1.13 14.09
C TRP A 92 3.57 0.31 14.25
N ILE A 93 4.01 -0.32 13.16
CA ILE A 93 5.14 -1.25 13.12
C ILE A 93 6.19 -0.72 12.14
N LEU A 94 7.41 -0.54 12.64
CA LEU A 94 8.56 -0.26 11.80
C LEU A 94 9.08 -1.59 11.22
N ALA A 95 8.84 -1.83 9.95
CA ALA A 95 9.32 -3.04 9.27
C ALA A 95 9.35 -2.84 7.75
N ASP A 96 10.29 -3.53 7.09
CA ASP A 96 10.30 -3.67 5.64
C ASP A 96 9.24 -4.68 5.21
N MET A 97 8.39 -4.30 4.25
CA MET A 97 7.28 -5.14 3.76
C MET A 97 7.74 -6.47 3.15
N ARG A 98 9.02 -6.59 2.77
CA ARG A 98 9.63 -7.82 2.23
C ARG A 98 9.89 -8.87 3.30
N THR A 99 10.15 -8.42 4.52
CA THR A 99 10.65 -9.27 5.62
C THR A 99 9.83 -9.16 6.90
N MET A 100 8.70 -8.43 6.86
CA MET A 100 7.83 -8.31 8.03
C MET A 100 7.29 -9.67 8.46
N GLU A 101 7.39 -9.97 9.75
CA GLU A 101 6.89 -11.19 10.36
C GLU A 101 5.59 -10.90 11.11
N LEU A 102 4.46 -11.16 10.46
CA LEU A 102 3.13 -11.02 11.03
C LEU A 102 2.45 -12.40 11.07
N THR A 103 1.99 -12.80 12.23
CA THR A 103 1.28 -14.09 12.43
C THR A 103 -0.24 -13.97 12.32
N LYS A 104 -0.76 -12.74 12.43
CA LYS A 104 -2.19 -12.43 12.33
C LYS A 104 -2.59 -12.24 10.86
N GLN A 105 -3.73 -12.76 10.48
CA GLN A 105 -4.39 -12.42 9.22
C GLN A 105 -5.39 -11.27 9.43
N PHE A 106 -5.68 -10.55 8.35
CA PHE A 106 -6.51 -9.36 8.36
C PHE A 106 -7.70 -9.52 7.42
N ASP A 107 -8.79 -8.84 7.73
CA ASP A 107 -9.96 -8.78 6.86
C ASP A 107 -9.65 -7.99 5.58
N ILE A 108 -8.75 -7.00 5.70
CA ILE A 108 -8.35 -6.12 4.61
C ILE A 108 -6.84 -5.92 4.68
N VAL A 109 -6.15 -6.08 3.54
CA VAL A 109 -4.72 -5.74 3.36
C VAL A 109 -4.63 -4.68 2.27
N ILE A 110 -3.97 -3.58 2.56
CA ILE A 110 -3.79 -2.44 1.65
C ILE A 110 -2.29 -2.22 1.43
N ALA A 111 -1.87 -1.96 0.18
CA ALA A 111 -0.54 -1.49 -0.18
C ALA A 111 -0.67 -0.38 -1.24
N TRP A 112 -1.02 0.83 -0.76
CA TRP A 112 -1.34 1.97 -1.61
C TRP A 112 -0.11 2.84 -1.86
N HIS A 113 0.24 3.05 -3.12
CA HIS A 113 1.41 3.84 -3.55
C HIS A 113 2.72 3.51 -2.83
N SER A 114 2.94 2.22 -2.51
CA SER A 114 4.10 1.75 -1.75
C SER A 114 4.78 0.54 -2.39
N PHE A 115 4.01 -0.45 -2.79
CA PHE A 115 4.49 -1.75 -3.27
C PHE A 115 5.35 -1.65 -4.55
N PHE A 116 5.04 -0.73 -5.43
CA PHE A 116 5.78 -0.49 -6.67
C PHE A 116 7.20 0.10 -6.46
N HIS A 117 7.57 0.47 -5.24
CA HIS A 117 8.94 0.84 -4.91
C HIS A 117 9.87 -0.36 -4.77
N LEU A 118 9.35 -1.58 -4.74
CA LEU A 118 10.16 -2.78 -4.69
C LEU A 118 10.66 -3.19 -6.08
N PRO A 119 11.90 -3.73 -6.20
CA PRO A 119 12.33 -4.42 -7.41
C PRO A 119 11.38 -5.55 -7.80
N GLN A 120 11.28 -5.84 -9.11
CA GLN A 120 10.37 -6.88 -9.63
C GLN A 120 10.56 -8.24 -8.94
N ALA A 121 11.82 -8.64 -8.65
CA ALA A 121 12.11 -9.88 -7.96
C ALA A 121 11.44 -9.94 -6.58
N ASP A 122 11.53 -8.84 -5.83
CA ASP A 122 10.96 -8.72 -4.49
C ASP A 122 9.43 -8.63 -4.53
N GLN A 123 8.85 -8.00 -5.55
CA GLN A 123 7.40 -7.92 -5.71
C GLN A 123 6.75 -9.30 -5.77
N ARG A 124 7.38 -10.27 -6.42
CA ARG A 124 6.85 -11.64 -6.54
C ARG A 124 6.69 -12.32 -5.17
N SER A 125 7.72 -12.26 -4.35
CA SER A 125 7.68 -12.85 -3.00
C SER A 125 6.78 -12.06 -2.06
N THR A 126 6.84 -10.74 -2.13
CA THR A 126 6.07 -9.84 -1.26
C THR A 126 4.57 -9.92 -1.55
N LEU A 127 4.14 -10.05 -2.82
CA LEU A 127 2.73 -10.23 -3.14
C LEU A 127 2.18 -11.59 -2.63
N ASN A 128 3.02 -12.65 -2.65
CA ASN A 128 2.65 -13.91 -2.00
C ASN A 128 2.49 -13.73 -0.47
N LEU A 129 3.39 -12.98 0.17
CA LEU A 129 3.28 -12.65 1.59
C LEU A 129 1.99 -11.85 1.88
N PHE A 130 1.71 -10.78 1.13
CA PHE A 130 0.46 -10.00 1.28
C PHE A 130 -0.77 -10.90 1.17
N SER A 131 -0.78 -11.77 0.16
CA SER A 131 -1.87 -12.73 -0.06
C SER A 131 -2.07 -13.68 1.11
N SER A 132 -0.99 -14.10 1.78
CA SER A 132 -1.05 -14.99 2.94
C SER A 132 -1.65 -14.32 4.18
N LEU A 133 -1.50 -12.99 4.28
CA LEU A 133 -2.01 -12.18 5.39
C LEU A 133 -3.51 -11.84 5.26
N VAL A 134 -4.13 -12.11 4.11
CA VAL A 134 -5.56 -11.91 3.88
C VAL A 134 -6.33 -13.11 4.43
N LYS A 135 -7.35 -12.87 5.28
CA LYS A 135 -8.30 -13.90 5.74
C LYS A 135 -9.14 -14.46 4.59
N PRO A 136 -9.74 -15.67 4.72
CA PRO A 136 -10.80 -16.11 3.82
C PRO A 136 -11.93 -15.05 3.72
N LYS A 137 -12.39 -14.75 2.50
CA LYS A 137 -13.33 -13.66 2.17
C LYS A 137 -12.82 -12.24 2.40
N GLY A 138 -11.56 -12.07 2.84
CA GLY A 138 -10.89 -10.78 3.00
C GLY A 138 -10.50 -10.14 1.66
N LEU A 139 -10.08 -8.90 1.71
CA LEU A 139 -9.69 -8.08 0.55
C LEU A 139 -8.21 -7.75 0.54
N LEU A 140 -7.65 -7.73 -0.67
CA LEU A 140 -6.34 -7.15 -0.96
C LEU A 140 -6.51 -5.98 -1.93
N LEU A 141 -6.08 -4.80 -1.53
CA LEU A 141 -6.06 -3.58 -2.35
C LEU A 141 -4.61 -3.13 -2.54
N PHE A 142 -4.15 -3.00 -3.76
CA PHE A 142 -2.80 -2.48 -4.02
C PHE A 142 -2.72 -1.71 -5.33
N THR A 143 -1.66 -0.90 -5.48
CA THR A 143 -1.32 -0.19 -6.71
C THR A 143 -0.04 -0.74 -7.33
N SER A 144 0.04 -0.67 -8.66
CA SER A 144 1.21 -1.06 -9.46
C SER A 144 1.46 -0.05 -10.58
N GLY A 145 2.50 -0.25 -11.38
CA GLY A 145 2.62 0.38 -12.69
C GLY A 145 1.66 -0.25 -13.71
N PRO A 146 1.43 0.43 -14.86
CA PRO A 146 0.49 -0.03 -15.88
C PRO A 146 1.01 -1.23 -16.70
N GLU A 147 2.33 -1.40 -16.75
CA GLU A 147 3.02 -2.47 -17.49
C GLU A 147 4.32 -2.86 -16.81
N ALA A 148 4.89 -3.99 -17.24
CA ALA A 148 6.18 -4.44 -16.72
C ALA A 148 7.29 -3.45 -17.07
N GLY A 149 8.09 -3.09 -16.08
CA GLY A 149 9.21 -2.18 -16.29
C GLY A 149 9.80 -1.62 -15.00
N GLU A 150 10.81 -0.81 -15.18
CA GLU A 150 11.46 -0.04 -14.12
C GLU A 150 11.59 1.41 -14.58
N VAL A 151 11.23 2.34 -13.71
CA VAL A 151 11.31 3.78 -13.99
C VAL A 151 11.76 4.53 -12.76
N TRP A 152 12.32 5.73 -12.98
CA TRP A 152 12.66 6.66 -11.93
C TRP A 152 11.77 7.89 -12.07
N GLY A 153 11.08 8.24 -10.98
CA GLY A 153 10.19 9.40 -10.93
C GLY A 153 10.67 10.44 -9.94
N GLU A 154 10.62 11.71 -10.33
CA GLU A 154 11.00 12.81 -9.44
C GLU A 154 9.93 13.03 -8.38
N ASN A 155 10.33 13.15 -7.12
CA ASN A 155 9.47 13.49 -6.01
C ASN A 155 10.28 14.20 -4.92
N GLY A 156 9.94 15.45 -4.61
CA GLY A 156 10.58 16.24 -3.55
C GLY A 156 12.10 16.40 -3.69
N GLY A 157 12.62 16.47 -4.92
CA GLY A 157 14.05 16.58 -5.18
C GLY A 157 14.82 15.27 -5.26
N TYR A 158 14.10 14.14 -5.15
CA TYR A 158 14.64 12.78 -5.32
C TYR A 158 14.14 12.14 -6.59
N ASP A 159 15.01 11.37 -7.27
CA ASP A 159 14.62 10.36 -8.22
C ASP A 159 14.28 9.07 -7.45
N LEU A 160 13.01 8.75 -7.30
CA LEU A 160 12.54 7.54 -6.63
C LEU A 160 12.42 6.40 -7.63
N TYR A 161 12.88 5.22 -7.23
CA TYR A 161 12.75 4.01 -8.02
C TYR A 161 11.33 3.44 -7.96
N HIS A 162 10.82 3.03 -9.12
CA HIS A 162 9.55 2.34 -9.28
C HIS A 162 9.73 1.15 -10.22
N ALA A 163 9.01 0.07 -9.95
CA ALA A 163 8.94 -1.09 -10.83
C ALA A 163 7.53 -1.68 -10.85
N SER A 164 7.25 -2.46 -11.87
CA SER A 164 6.01 -3.22 -11.96
C SER A 164 6.25 -4.53 -12.68
N LEU A 165 5.47 -5.55 -12.33
CA LEU A 165 5.34 -6.78 -13.08
C LEU A 165 4.35 -6.59 -14.24
N ASP A 166 4.30 -7.56 -15.14
CA ASP A 166 3.25 -7.66 -16.15
C ASP A 166 1.88 -7.96 -15.52
N THR A 167 0.81 -7.45 -16.11
CA THR A 167 -0.58 -7.67 -15.66
C THR A 167 -0.90 -9.15 -15.47
N LYS A 168 -0.52 -10.00 -16.44
CA LYS A 168 -0.78 -11.45 -16.37
C LYS A 168 0.03 -12.14 -15.27
N GLU A 169 1.20 -11.60 -14.94
CA GLU A 169 2.01 -12.10 -13.84
C GLU A 169 1.35 -11.80 -12.50
N TYR A 170 0.85 -10.58 -12.29
CA TYR A 170 0.05 -10.26 -11.09
C TYR A 170 -1.17 -11.16 -10.97
N GLU A 171 -1.96 -11.31 -12.05
CA GLU A 171 -3.13 -12.21 -12.08
C GLU A 171 -2.77 -13.65 -11.72
N THR A 172 -1.64 -14.14 -12.24
CA THR A 172 -1.15 -15.49 -11.97
C THR A 172 -0.81 -15.68 -10.49
N ILE A 173 -0.13 -14.68 -9.88
CA ILE A 173 0.21 -14.73 -8.45
C ILE A 173 -1.05 -14.67 -7.59
N LEU A 174 -1.99 -13.77 -7.90
CA LEU A 174 -3.25 -13.63 -7.18
C LEU A 174 -4.07 -14.93 -7.24
N ASN A 175 -4.24 -15.50 -8.44
CA ASN A 175 -4.99 -16.75 -8.64
C ASN A 175 -4.36 -17.93 -7.90
N LYS A 176 -3.02 -18.06 -7.92
CA LYS A 176 -2.29 -19.08 -7.18
C LYS A 176 -2.53 -19.00 -5.67
N ASN A 177 -2.76 -17.79 -5.16
CA ASN A 177 -3.05 -17.52 -3.75
C ASN A 177 -4.56 -17.47 -3.45
N HIS A 178 -5.41 -17.97 -4.35
CA HIS A 178 -6.87 -18.02 -4.22
C HIS A 178 -7.52 -16.62 -4.08
N LEU A 179 -6.92 -15.60 -4.66
CA LEU A 179 -7.46 -14.25 -4.74
C LEU A 179 -8.11 -14.03 -6.11
N GLN A 180 -9.41 -13.74 -6.10
CA GLN A 180 -10.17 -13.37 -7.29
C GLN A 180 -10.14 -11.85 -7.47
N VAL A 181 -9.70 -11.38 -8.64
CA VAL A 181 -9.73 -9.95 -8.96
C VAL A 181 -11.18 -9.49 -9.12
N LEU A 182 -11.58 -8.51 -8.32
CA LEU A 182 -12.89 -7.85 -8.36
C LEU A 182 -12.84 -6.58 -9.22
N VAL A 183 -11.76 -5.81 -9.08
CA VAL A 183 -11.51 -4.58 -9.85
C VAL A 183 -10.03 -4.54 -10.25
N HIS A 184 -9.81 -4.29 -11.53
CA HIS A 184 -8.50 -3.91 -12.05
C HIS A 184 -8.68 -2.77 -13.04
N LYS A 185 -8.07 -1.64 -12.76
CA LYS A 185 -8.08 -0.47 -13.63
C LYS A 185 -6.65 -0.03 -13.89
N VAL A 186 -6.31 0.07 -15.16
CA VAL A 186 -5.00 0.57 -15.61
C VAL A 186 -5.11 2.06 -15.87
N ASN A 187 -4.22 2.84 -15.29
CA ASN A 187 -4.22 4.30 -15.42
C ASN A 187 -5.60 4.91 -15.16
N ASP A 188 -6.16 4.63 -13.97
CA ASP A 188 -7.49 5.11 -13.59
C ASP A 188 -7.52 6.65 -13.51
N PRO A 189 -8.21 7.35 -14.42
CA PRO A 189 -8.22 8.81 -14.46
C PRO A 189 -8.88 9.43 -13.21
N ASP A 190 -9.81 8.70 -12.58
CA ASP A 190 -10.46 9.12 -11.34
C ASP A 190 -9.57 8.92 -10.12
N CYS A 191 -8.41 8.25 -10.32
CA CYS A 191 -7.47 7.88 -9.26
C CYS A 191 -6.04 8.37 -9.55
N GLY A 192 -5.89 9.53 -10.20
CA GLY A 192 -4.58 10.12 -10.50
C GLY A 192 -3.70 9.25 -11.39
N GLU A 193 -4.29 8.59 -12.37
CA GLU A 193 -3.61 7.68 -13.32
C GLU A 193 -2.94 6.46 -12.65
N ALA A 194 -3.37 6.09 -11.44
CA ALA A 194 -2.89 4.89 -10.77
C ALA A 194 -3.43 3.62 -11.44
N THR A 195 -2.62 2.58 -11.48
CA THR A 195 -3.08 1.22 -11.80
C THR A 195 -3.44 0.52 -10.49
N VAL A 196 -4.72 0.16 -10.36
CA VAL A 196 -5.27 -0.32 -9.09
C VAL A 196 -5.81 -1.73 -9.22
N TRP A 197 -5.57 -2.53 -8.17
CA TRP A 197 -6.03 -3.89 -8.00
C TRP A 197 -6.82 -4.02 -6.71
N LEU A 198 -8.04 -4.53 -6.81
CA LEU A 198 -8.85 -4.99 -5.69
C LEU A 198 -9.19 -6.45 -5.91
N ALA A 199 -8.77 -7.32 -5.00
CA ALA A 199 -9.01 -8.76 -5.08
C ALA A 199 -9.60 -9.29 -3.78
N GLN A 200 -10.41 -10.34 -3.86
CA GLN A 200 -11.01 -11.02 -2.72
C GLN A 200 -10.49 -12.45 -2.60
N LYS A 201 -10.14 -12.85 -1.40
CA LYS A 201 -9.74 -14.23 -1.10
C LYS A 201 -10.95 -15.14 -1.00
N ASN A 202 -10.89 -16.30 -1.66
CA ASN A 202 -11.95 -17.31 -1.67
C ASN A 202 -12.18 -17.97 -0.30
#